data_318d6db44faba29abfe46499d41ce8f9
#
_entry.id   318d6db44faba29abfe46499d41ce8f9
#
_cell.length_a   1.000
_cell.length_b   1.000
_cell.length_c   1.000
_cell.angle_alpha   90.00
_cell.angle_beta   90.00
_cell.angle_gamma   90.00
#
_symmetry.space_group_name_H-M   'P 1'
#
loop_
_entity.id
_entity.type
_entity.pdbx_description
1 polymer ?
#
loop_
_entity_poly.entity_id
_entity_poly.type
_entity_poly.pdbx_seq_one_letter_code
_entity_poly.pdbx_strand_id
1 'polypeptide(L)'
;MKKENRKEISEDISIIEDDRDESQLTGRKAAEYNRKNVVRHRKRVRTKILCALGILLALLAILAVITVILVNVWRSTGRASLLHHAQGNSADAAQTMQEAADEKNSEASGTQEAEEAYELQEGQIRYNGKTYQYKENLMNILCLGIDSRDGIAKEKTPGKAGQADCVILAVLDDEAKTIQLINISRDSMVPVHVYATDGSFVEDRTEQLALQYAYGNGRDWSCQLMEEAVSDLLYGLPIHGYCALSMNSIADLNDAVGGVTVTVPEELAELKPKLFTAGEVVTLRGELAYHFVHDRAYKSADFASNNKRIARQKTYAVAFVNQLKQGMKEDMTLPVKLYQTAEKQMVTSISLDQAVYLCTEYMNCSFDMENIYTIDGEVTMGEKYAEFNVDDDTLYQLILDIFYEEVN
;
A
#
# COMPACT_ATOMS: atom_id res chain seq x y z
N MET A 1 -33.80 -23.64 27.54
CA MET A 1 -33.20 -24.91 28.00
C MET A 1 -34.16 -25.82 28.72
N LYS A 2 -34.98 -25.43 29.74
CA LYS A 2 -35.90 -26.34 30.45
C LYS A 2 -37.19 -26.74 29.69
N LYS A 3 -37.63 -26.02 28.68
CA LYS A 3 -38.81 -26.32 27.88
C LYS A 3 -38.54 -27.22 26.66
N GLU A 4 -37.35 -27.17 26.09
CA GLU A 4 -36.94 -28.05 24.98
C GLU A 4 -36.69 -29.48 25.44
N ASN A 5 -35.98 -29.66 26.58
CA ASN A 5 -35.81 -31.02 27.15
C ASN A 5 -37.12 -31.74 27.53
N ARG A 6 -38.20 -30.97 27.84
CA ARG A 6 -39.48 -31.59 28.10
C ARG A 6 -40.20 -32.08 26.83
N LYS A 7 -39.94 -31.43 25.67
CA LYS A 7 -40.52 -31.88 24.41
C LYS A 7 -39.80 -33.11 23.85
N GLU A 8 -38.47 -33.16 23.96
CA GLU A 8 -37.71 -34.36 23.57
C GLU A 8 -38.06 -35.58 24.42
N ILE A 9 -38.18 -35.41 25.74
CA ILE A 9 -38.59 -36.51 26.64
C ILE A 9 -40.04 -36.95 26.38
N SER A 10 -40.95 -36.04 25.95
CA SER A 10 -42.31 -36.40 25.58
C SER A 10 -42.41 -37.11 24.22
N GLU A 11 -41.52 -36.81 23.29
CA GLU A 11 -41.42 -37.50 21.99
C GLU A 11 -40.79 -38.90 22.16
N ASP A 12 -39.79 -39.05 23.03
CA ASP A 12 -39.19 -40.34 23.36
C ASP A 12 -40.14 -41.24 24.12
N ILE A 13 -41.00 -40.67 25.00
CA ILE A 13 -42.06 -41.44 25.69
C ILE A 13 -43.15 -41.88 24.71
N SER A 14 -43.50 -41.05 23.69
CA SER A 14 -44.46 -41.45 22.67
C SER A 14 -43.93 -42.57 21.75
N ILE A 15 -42.59 -42.64 21.56
CA ILE A 15 -41.94 -43.74 20.83
C ILE A 15 -41.97 -45.03 21.65
N ILE A 16 -41.80 -44.95 22.99
CA ILE A 16 -41.85 -46.11 23.89
C ILE A 16 -43.32 -46.65 24.10
N GLU A 17 -44.33 -45.77 23.99
CA GLU A 17 -45.74 -46.20 24.00
C GLU A 17 -46.16 -46.84 22.66
N ASP A 18 -45.59 -46.40 21.53
CA ASP A 18 -45.85 -47.02 20.22
C ASP A 18 -45.18 -48.39 20.08
N ASP A 19 -44.06 -48.65 20.80
CA ASP A 19 -43.42 -49.97 20.87
C ASP A 19 -44.20 -51.01 21.73
N ARG A 20 -45.07 -50.57 22.65
CA ARG A 20 -45.91 -51.47 23.46
C ARG A 20 -47.08 -52.09 22.68
N ASP A 21 -47.51 -51.44 21.60
CA ASP A 21 -48.56 -51.96 20.72
C ASP A 21 -48.11 -53.10 19.79
N GLU A 22 -46.75 -53.21 19.59
CA GLU A 22 -46.14 -54.25 18.77
C GLU A 22 -46.37 -55.69 19.28
N SER A 23 -46.51 -55.87 20.61
CA SER A 23 -46.70 -57.19 21.21
C SER A 23 -48.05 -57.82 20.88
N GLN A 24 -48.98 -57.06 20.29
CA GLN A 24 -50.37 -57.55 19.95
C GLN A 24 -50.55 -57.84 18.44
N LEU A 25 -49.51 -57.56 17.61
CA LEU A 25 -49.58 -57.75 16.15
C LEU A 25 -49.14 -59.16 15.75
N THR A 26 -50.00 -59.91 15.05
CA THR A 26 -49.63 -61.22 14.51
C THR A 26 -48.76 -61.12 13.25
N GLY A 27 -47.62 -61.80 13.25
CA GLY A 27 -46.65 -62.05 12.17
C GLY A 27 -46.58 -61.08 11.04
N ARG A 28 -47.36 -61.18 9.98
CA ARG A 28 -47.31 -60.31 8.82
C ARG A 28 -47.69 -58.85 9.08
N LYS A 29 -48.60 -58.60 9.98
CA LYS A 29 -49.01 -57.24 10.37
C LYS A 29 -47.91 -56.52 11.16
N ALA A 30 -47.19 -57.23 12.05
CA ALA A 30 -46.04 -56.71 12.80
C ALA A 30 -44.90 -56.36 11.92
N ALA A 31 -44.59 -57.17 10.90
CA ALA A 31 -43.49 -56.83 9.93
C ALA A 31 -43.82 -55.60 9.06
N GLU A 32 -45.11 -55.44 8.70
CA GLU A 32 -45.53 -54.25 7.91
C GLU A 32 -45.51 -52.97 8.77
N TYR A 33 -45.94 -53.07 10.03
CA TYR A 33 -45.85 -51.93 11.00
C TYR A 33 -44.41 -51.48 11.26
N ASN A 34 -43.52 -52.42 11.51
CA ASN A 34 -42.13 -52.15 11.72
C ASN A 34 -41.49 -51.51 10.46
N ARG A 35 -41.80 -51.98 9.25
CA ARG A 35 -41.32 -51.39 8.00
C ARG A 35 -41.82 -49.95 7.80
N LYS A 36 -43.08 -49.65 8.16
CA LYS A 36 -43.64 -48.29 8.11
C LYS A 36 -43.00 -47.37 9.12
N ASN A 37 -42.71 -47.86 10.34
CA ASN A 37 -42.04 -47.08 11.38
C ASN A 37 -40.57 -46.77 11.03
N VAL A 38 -39.82 -47.72 10.50
CA VAL A 38 -38.46 -47.49 10.00
C VAL A 38 -38.42 -46.45 8.87
N VAL A 39 -39.42 -46.53 7.95
CA VAL A 39 -39.52 -45.52 6.86
C VAL A 39 -39.88 -44.15 7.42
N ARG A 40 -40.80 -44.05 8.39
CA ARG A 40 -41.15 -42.78 9.06
C ARG A 40 -39.96 -42.20 9.84
N HIS A 41 -39.23 -43.03 10.56
CA HIS A 41 -38.02 -42.61 11.28
C HIS A 41 -36.96 -42.11 10.33
N ARG A 42 -36.67 -42.83 9.25
CA ARG A 42 -35.71 -42.36 8.21
C ARG A 42 -36.15 -41.05 7.57
N LYS A 43 -37.42 -40.82 7.31
CA LYS A 43 -37.93 -39.55 6.80
C LYS A 43 -37.72 -38.41 7.81
N ARG A 44 -38.07 -38.63 9.11
CA ARG A 44 -37.86 -37.63 10.17
C ARG A 44 -36.39 -37.26 10.35
N VAL A 45 -35.50 -38.25 10.34
CA VAL A 45 -34.03 -38.00 10.42
C VAL A 45 -33.54 -37.19 9.19
N ARG A 46 -33.97 -37.58 7.98
CA ARG A 46 -33.62 -36.80 6.76
C ARG A 46 -34.14 -35.38 6.82
N THR A 47 -35.35 -35.14 7.30
CA THR A 47 -35.89 -33.79 7.44
C THR A 47 -35.10 -32.99 8.49
N LYS A 48 -34.76 -33.58 9.64
CA LYS A 48 -33.90 -32.90 10.65
C LYS A 48 -32.53 -32.55 10.09
N ILE A 49 -31.89 -33.44 9.31
CA ILE A 49 -30.60 -33.18 8.65
C ILE A 49 -30.75 -32.07 7.61
N LEU A 50 -31.81 -32.10 6.79
CA LEU A 50 -32.06 -31.05 5.79
C LEU A 50 -32.31 -29.66 6.43
N CYS A 51 -33.09 -29.64 7.54
CA CYS A 51 -33.29 -28.42 8.32
C CYS A 51 -31.99 -27.91 8.94
N ALA A 52 -31.16 -28.77 9.53
CA ALA A 52 -29.87 -28.40 10.08
C ALA A 52 -28.90 -27.86 9.00
N LEU A 53 -28.91 -28.50 7.82
CA LEU A 53 -28.12 -28.03 6.66
C LEU A 53 -28.62 -26.68 6.16
N GLY A 54 -29.93 -26.48 6.11
CA GLY A 54 -30.54 -25.20 5.74
C GLY A 54 -30.19 -24.06 6.72
N ILE A 55 -30.21 -24.35 8.03
CA ILE A 55 -29.78 -23.38 9.05
C ILE A 55 -28.29 -23.05 8.91
N LEU A 56 -27.45 -24.06 8.69
CA LEU A 56 -26.01 -23.84 8.48
C LEU A 56 -25.74 -22.96 7.24
N LEU A 57 -26.41 -23.24 6.14
CA LEU A 57 -26.30 -22.43 4.93
C LEU A 57 -26.82 -21.01 5.14
N ALA A 58 -27.89 -20.82 5.88
CA ALA A 58 -28.38 -19.48 6.22
C ALA A 58 -27.39 -18.72 7.11
N LEU A 59 -26.76 -19.38 8.09
CA LEU A 59 -25.72 -18.77 8.93
C LEU A 59 -24.48 -18.39 8.11
N LEU A 60 -24.05 -19.23 7.18
CA LEU A 60 -22.94 -18.92 6.27
C LEU A 60 -23.28 -17.74 5.34
N ALA A 61 -24.51 -17.68 4.83
CA ALA A 61 -24.96 -16.55 4.02
C ALA A 61 -25.00 -15.23 4.83
N ILE A 62 -25.49 -15.27 6.07
CA ILE A 62 -25.49 -14.12 6.98
C ILE A 62 -24.04 -13.67 7.27
N LEU A 63 -23.15 -14.61 7.55
CA LEU A 63 -21.73 -14.30 7.78
C LEU A 63 -21.09 -13.64 6.55
N ALA A 64 -21.37 -14.16 5.35
CA ALA A 64 -20.90 -13.58 4.11
C ALA A 64 -21.42 -12.13 3.91
N VAL A 65 -22.71 -11.89 4.18
CA VAL A 65 -23.30 -10.55 4.11
C VAL A 65 -22.66 -9.60 5.13
N ILE A 66 -22.45 -10.05 6.36
CA ILE A 66 -21.77 -9.25 7.40
C ILE A 66 -20.35 -8.91 6.94
N THR A 67 -19.60 -9.85 6.38
CA THR A 67 -18.25 -9.62 5.87
C THR A 67 -18.27 -8.57 4.76
N VAL A 68 -19.18 -8.64 3.80
CA VAL A 68 -19.33 -7.65 2.73
C VAL A 68 -19.68 -6.27 3.30
N ILE A 69 -20.58 -6.20 4.30
CA ILE A 69 -20.93 -4.94 4.95
C ILE A 69 -19.72 -4.34 5.66
N LEU A 70 -18.95 -5.14 6.41
CA LEU A 70 -17.76 -4.68 7.12
C LEU A 70 -16.69 -4.14 6.13
N VAL A 71 -16.45 -4.86 5.04
CA VAL A 71 -15.51 -4.40 4.00
C VAL A 71 -15.99 -3.08 3.38
N ASN A 72 -17.28 -2.94 3.07
CA ASN A 72 -17.83 -1.69 2.52
C ASN A 72 -17.78 -0.53 3.53
N VAL A 73 -18.02 -0.77 4.80
CA VAL A 73 -17.86 0.25 5.86
C VAL A 73 -16.40 0.67 5.97
N TRP A 74 -15.47 -0.27 6.04
CA TRP A 74 -14.04 0.05 6.06
C TRP A 74 -13.58 0.82 4.82
N ARG A 75 -14.12 0.46 3.65
CA ARG A 75 -13.84 1.16 2.40
C ARG A 75 -14.32 2.62 2.41
N SER A 76 -15.53 2.88 2.90
CA SER A 76 -16.08 4.24 2.94
C SER A 76 -15.41 5.12 4.01
N THR A 77 -15.12 4.55 5.18
CA THR A 77 -14.45 5.28 6.28
C THR A 77 -12.96 5.48 5.98
N GLY A 78 -12.30 4.50 5.33
CA GLY A 78 -10.89 4.56 5.00
C GLY A 78 -10.54 5.74 4.07
N ARG A 79 -11.33 5.94 3.00
CA ARG A 79 -11.13 7.08 2.09
C ARG A 79 -11.30 8.44 2.79
N ALA A 80 -12.41 8.62 3.49
CA ALA A 80 -12.69 9.89 4.18
C ALA A 80 -11.61 10.24 5.21
N SER A 81 -11.10 9.23 5.91
CA SER A 81 -10.05 9.39 6.90
C SER A 81 -8.71 9.76 6.28
N LEU A 82 -8.34 9.16 5.13
CA LEU A 82 -7.11 9.52 4.39
C LEU A 82 -7.15 10.96 3.89
N LEU A 83 -8.25 11.38 3.29
CA LEU A 83 -8.43 12.77 2.84
C LEU A 83 -8.36 13.78 3.98
N HIS A 84 -8.79 13.39 5.19
CA HIS A 84 -8.72 14.24 6.39
C HIS A 84 -7.31 14.36 6.99
N HIS A 85 -6.42 13.43 6.66
CA HIS A 85 -5.03 13.41 7.15
C HIS A 85 -4.04 13.99 6.14
N ALA A 86 -4.50 14.44 4.97
CA ALA A 86 -3.61 15.02 3.99
C ALA A 86 -2.81 16.18 4.59
N GLN A 87 -1.50 16.08 4.53
CA GLN A 87 -0.58 17.18 4.80
C GLN A 87 -0.45 18.00 3.51
N GLY A 88 -0.75 19.28 3.55
CA GLY A 88 -0.91 20.12 2.37
C GLY A 88 -2.34 20.08 1.78
N ASN A 89 -2.61 20.95 0.86
CA ASN A 89 -3.85 20.96 0.09
C ASN A 89 -3.58 21.30 -1.38
N SER A 90 -4.51 20.95 -2.26
CA SER A 90 -4.38 21.17 -3.70
C SER A 90 -4.33 22.64 -4.09
N ALA A 91 -4.95 23.54 -3.31
CA ALA A 91 -4.93 24.96 -3.57
C ALA A 91 -3.54 25.57 -3.30
N ASP A 92 -2.89 25.20 -2.18
CA ASP A 92 -1.54 25.66 -1.88
C ASP A 92 -0.53 25.09 -2.90
N ALA A 93 -0.69 23.81 -3.29
CA ALA A 93 0.13 23.20 -4.34
C ALA A 93 -0.04 23.93 -5.69
N ALA A 94 -1.27 24.27 -6.08
CA ALA A 94 -1.52 25.02 -7.30
C ALA A 94 -0.91 26.43 -7.23
N GLN A 95 -0.95 27.11 -6.08
CA GLN A 95 -0.31 28.39 -5.89
C GLN A 95 1.21 28.28 -6.08
N THR A 96 1.88 27.32 -5.42
CA THR A 96 3.32 27.12 -5.53
C THR A 96 3.72 26.76 -6.97
N MET A 97 2.94 25.91 -7.63
CA MET A 97 3.12 25.59 -9.05
C MET A 97 2.92 26.80 -9.97
N GLN A 98 1.97 27.70 -9.67
CA GLN A 98 1.77 28.92 -10.43
C GLN A 98 2.95 29.90 -10.25
N GLU A 99 3.44 30.06 -9.03
CA GLU A 99 4.63 30.89 -8.75
C GLU A 99 5.84 30.38 -9.56
N ALA A 100 6.09 29.07 -9.58
CA ALA A 100 7.12 28.44 -10.39
C ALA A 100 6.89 28.61 -11.90
N ALA A 101 5.63 28.55 -12.37
CA ALA A 101 5.28 28.80 -13.77
C ALA A 101 5.59 30.24 -14.18
N ASP A 102 5.32 31.22 -13.33
CA ASP A 102 5.56 32.64 -13.58
C ASP A 102 7.06 32.93 -13.67
N GLU A 103 7.88 32.31 -12.82
CA GLU A 103 9.34 32.38 -12.89
C GLU A 103 9.86 31.83 -14.23
N LYS A 104 9.44 30.62 -14.62
CA LYS A 104 9.83 29.98 -15.88
C LYS A 104 9.40 30.77 -17.11
N ASN A 105 8.19 31.32 -17.10
CA ASN A 105 7.69 32.16 -18.20
C ASN A 105 8.47 33.49 -18.31
N SER A 106 8.92 34.07 -17.19
CA SER A 106 9.68 35.32 -17.16
C SER A 106 11.11 35.15 -17.73
N GLU A 107 11.70 33.99 -17.52
CA GLU A 107 13.03 33.65 -18.09
C GLU A 107 12.97 33.40 -19.62
N ALA A 108 11.85 32.82 -20.09
CA ALA A 108 11.68 32.49 -21.52
C ALA A 108 11.29 33.70 -22.39
N SER A 109 10.60 34.70 -21.82
CA SER A 109 10.14 35.88 -22.56
C SER A 109 10.75 37.16 -22.02
N GLY A 110 11.72 37.70 -22.70
CA GLY A 110 12.26 39.04 -22.43
C GLY A 110 11.29 40.21 -22.67
N THR A 111 9.99 39.98 -22.82
CA THR A 111 8.91 40.95 -22.99
C THR A 111 7.65 40.48 -22.29
N GLN A 112 7.30 41.19 -21.25
CA GLN A 112 5.94 41.11 -20.66
C GLN A 112 4.91 41.62 -21.69
N GLU A 113 4.34 40.76 -22.51
CA GLU A 113 3.02 41.04 -23.07
C GLU A 113 2.02 40.91 -21.89
N ALA A 114 1.27 41.98 -21.66
CA ALA A 114 0.18 41.95 -20.65
C ALA A 114 -0.84 40.91 -21.09
N GLU A 115 -0.70 39.68 -20.62
CA GLU A 115 -1.76 38.69 -20.73
C GLU A 115 -2.97 39.22 -19.96
N GLU A 116 -4.13 39.21 -20.59
CA GLU A 116 -5.39 39.55 -19.94
C GLU A 116 -5.49 38.75 -18.63
N ALA A 117 -5.72 39.47 -17.51
CA ALA A 117 -5.80 38.87 -16.19
C ALA A 117 -6.99 37.88 -16.15
N TYR A 118 -6.74 36.65 -16.53
CA TYR A 118 -7.70 35.57 -16.37
C TYR A 118 -7.68 35.16 -14.89
N GLU A 119 -8.84 35.25 -14.25
CA GLU A 119 -8.98 34.88 -12.85
C GLU A 119 -8.97 33.35 -12.75
N LEU A 120 -7.85 32.76 -12.29
CA LEU A 120 -7.73 31.32 -12.08
C LEU A 120 -8.67 30.87 -10.96
N GLN A 121 -9.31 29.74 -11.14
CA GLN A 121 -10.10 29.09 -10.10
C GLN A 121 -9.20 28.33 -9.14
N GLU A 122 -9.73 27.95 -7.98
CA GLU A 122 -9.01 27.16 -7.00
C GLU A 122 -8.47 25.83 -7.61
N GLY A 123 -7.21 25.53 -7.39
CA GLY A 123 -6.53 24.36 -7.96
C GLY A 123 -6.14 24.52 -9.43
N GLN A 124 -6.35 25.69 -10.06
CA GLN A 124 -5.91 25.95 -11.42
C GLN A 124 -4.56 26.63 -11.48
N ILE A 125 -3.80 26.28 -12.53
CA ILE A 125 -2.55 26.92 -12.89
C ILE A 125 -2.54 27.26 -14.38
N ARG A 126 -1.74 28.25 -14.76
CA ARG A 126 -1.51 28.63 -16.17
C ARG A 126 -0.03 28.45 -16.53
N TYR A 127 0.21 27.61 -17.50
CA TYR A 127 1.57 27.34 -17.99
C TYR A 127 1.59 27.21 -19.51
N ASN A 128 2.54 27.90 -20.18
CA ASN A 128 2.71 27.91 -21.64
C ASN A 128 1.39 28.26 -22.39
N GLY A 129 0.62 29.23 -21.88
CA GLY A 129 -0.63 29.70 -22.48
C GLY A 129 -1.82 28.74 -22.34
N LYS A 130 -1.70 27.67 -21.60
CA LYS A 130 -2.75 26.69 -21.29
C LYS A 130 -3.12 26.75 -19.83
N THR A 131 -4.39 26.39 -19.53
CA THR A 131 -4.88 26.27 -18.15
C THR A 131 -4.97 24.80 -17.76
N TYR A 132 -4.55 24.49 -16.57
CA TYR A 132 -4.54 23.13 -16.00
C TYR A 132 -5.25 23.14 -14.67
N GLN A 133 -5.98 22.06 -14.36
CA GLN A 133 -6.69 21.85 -13.12
C GLN A 133 -6.07 20.68 -12.34
N TYR A 134 -5.84 20.85 -11.05
CA TYR A 134 -5.39 19.76 -10.17
C TYR A 134 -6.45 18.65 -10.12
N LYS A 135 -5.99 17.39 -10.16
CA LYS A 135 -6.85 16.18 -10.09
C LYS A 135 -7.15 15.84 -8.63
N GLU A 136 -8.35 16.18 -8.14
CA GLU A 136 -8.78 15.97 -6.74
C GLU A 136 -9.03 14.49 -6.37
N ASN A 137 -9.03 13.60 -7.36
CA ASN A 137 -9.26 12.15 -7.17
C ASN A 137 -8.00 11.36 -6.82
N LEU A 138 -6.84 12.00 -6.79
CA LEU A 138 -5.56 11.35 -6.49
C LEU A 138 -5.40 11.09 -4.99
N MET A 139 -4.75 9.96 -4.68
CA MET A 139 -4.35 9.59 -3.32
C MET A 139 -2.84 9.35 -3.30
N ASN A 140 -2.11 10.20 -2.59
CA ASN A 140 -0.64 10.20 -2.54
C ASN A 140 -0.16 9.59 -1.23
N ILE A 141 0.60 8.51 -1.32
CA ILE A 141 1.13 7.80 -0.14
C ILE A 141 2.66 7.78 -0.21
N LEU A 142 3.29 8.33 0.81
CA LEU A 142 4.75 8.33 0.92
C LEU A 142 5.25 6.99 1.46
N CYS A 143 6.03 6.28 0.67
CA CYS A 143 6.65 5.00 1.02
C CYS A 143 8.14 5.20 1.29
N LEU A 144 8.57 4.83 2.50
CA LEU A 144 9.95 4.99 2.95
C LEU A 144 10.57 3.62 3.26
N GLY A 145 11.80 3.39 2.77
CA GLY A 145 12.62 2.26 3.15
C GLY A 145 13.73 2.71 4.11
N ILE A 146 13.69 2.23 5.36
CA ILE A 146 14.64 2.62 6.40
C ILE A 146 15.75 1.57 6.51
N ASP A 147 17.02 2.00 6.41
CA ASP A 147 18.16 1.10 6.60
C ASP A 147 18.32 0.72 8.08
N SER A 148 17.47 -0.16 8.53
CA SER A 148 17.52 -0.74 9.86
C SER A 148 17.25 -2.23 9.78
N ARG A 149 18.15 -3.06 10.33
CA ARG A 149 17.99 -4.52 10.38
C ARG A 149 17.25 -5.00 11.63
N ASP A 150 17.25 -4.22 12.69
CA ASP A 150 16.64 -4.59 13.97
C ASP A 150 15.21 -4.05 14.13
N GLY A 151 14.60 -3.61 13.01
CA GLY A 151 13.32 -2.92 12.99
C GLY A 151 13.46 -1.41 13.27
N ILE A 152 12.37 -0.67 13.14
CA ILE A 152 12.36 0.78 13.31
C ILE A 152 12.24 1.11 14.80
N ALA A 153 13.36 1.47 15.42
CA ALA A 153 13.44 1.82 16.83
C ALA A 153 13.21 3.33 17.06
N LYS A 154 12.64 3.67 18.22
CA LYS A 154 12.53 5.06 18.64
C LYS A 154 13.91 5.60 19.06
N GLU A 155 14.35 6.66 18.42
CA GLU A 155 15.56 7.39 18.75
C GLU A 155 15.18 8.65 19.56
N LYS A 156 16.02 9.01 20.52
CA LYS A 156 15.79 10.16 21.38
C LYS A 156 16.58 11.41 20.98
N THR A 157 17.59 11.20 20.14
CA THR A 157 18.54 12.25 19.78
C THR A 157 18.37 12.60 18.31
N PRO A 158 17.87 13.80 17.96
CA PRO A 158 17.84 14.27 16.58
C PRO A 158 19.21 14.14 15.89
N GLY A 159 19.20 13.75 14.63
CA GLY A 159 20.41 13.45 13.84
C GLY A 159 20.94 12.03 13.98
N LYS A 160 20.26 11.14 14.74
CA LYS A 160 20.69 9.74 14.95
C LYS A 160 19.66 8.67 14.59
N ALA A 161 18.50 9.06 14.10
CA ALA A 161 17.39 8.15 13.85
C ALA A 161 17.56 7.24 12.60
N GLY A 162 18.71 7.21 11.97
CA GLY A 162 18.93 6.51 10.71
C GLY A 162 18.58 7.36 9.49
N GLN A 163 18.46 6.75 8.32
CA GLN A 163 18.19 7.43 7.07
C GLN A 163 17.08 6.71 6.29
N ALA A 164 16.33 7.47 5.49
CA ALA A 164 15.41 6.92 4.51
C ALA A 164 16.16 6.62 3.21
N ASP A 165 16.59 5.37 3.03
CA ASP A 165 17.40 4.94 1.88
C ASP A 165 16.57 4.71 0.60
N CYS A 166 15.26 4.62 0.73
CA CYS A 166 14.30 4.55 -0.36
C CYS A 166 13.18 5.54 -0.09
N VAL A 167 12.88 6.39 -1.05
CA VAL A 167 11.81 7.39 -0.99
C VAL A 167 10.99 7.26 -2.26
N ILE A 168 9.73 6.87 -2.12
CA ILE A 168 8.80 6.67 -3.23
C ILE A 168 7.48 7.32 -2.88
N LEU A 169 6.95 8.16 -3.77
CA LEU A 169 5.57 8.62 -3.70
C LEU A 169 4.71 7.71 -4.59
N ALA A 170 3.77 7.00 -3.96
CA ALA A 170 2.76 6.23 -4.67
C ALA A 170 1.55 7.12 -4.94
N VAL A 171 1.24 7.33 -6.21
CA VAL A 171 0.09 8.12 -6.69
C VAL A 171 -0.96 7.14 -7.19
N LEU A 172 -2.10 7.14 -6.53
CA LEU A 172 -3.21 6.25 -6.80
C LEU A 172 -4.33 7.05 -7.45
N ASP A 173 -4.62 6.78 -8.71
CA ASP A 173 -5.66 7.45 -9.48
C ASP A 173 -6.89 6.55 -9.58
N ASP A 174 -7.97 6.94 -8.91
CA ASP A 174 -9.23 6.20 -8.89
C ASP A 174 -10.03 6.38 -10.18
N GLU A 175 -9.85 7.48 -10.89
CA GLU A 175 -10.55 7.76 -12.14
C GLU A 175 -9.89 7.06 -13.32
N ALA A 176 -8.59 7.28 -13.50
CA ALA A 176 -7.80 6.61 -14.55
C ALA A 176 -7.56 5.12 -14.26
N LYS A 177 -7.85 4.64 -13.04
CA LYS A 177 -7.60 3.27 -12.60
C LYS A 177 -6.12 2.86 -12.78
N THR A 178 -5.23 3.74 -12.36
CA THR A 178 -3.78 3.54 -12.42
C THR A 178 -3.12 3.67 -11.04
N ILE A 179 -2.00 2.97 -10.88
CA ILE A 179 -1.05 3.18 -9.79
C ILE A 179 0.22 3.70 -10.45
N GLN A 180 0.73 4.83 -9.97
CA GLN A 180 1.99 5.40 -10.44
C GLN A 180 2.95 5.53 -9.26
N LEU A 181 4.25 5.31 -9.49
CA LEU A 181 5.28 5.47 -8.49
C LEU A 181 6.27 6.52 -8.96
N ILE A 182 6.53 7.52 -8.13
CA ILE A 182 7.59 8.50 -8.33
C ILE A 182 8.74 8.15 -7.39
N ASN A 183 9.84 7.67 -7.95
CA ASN A 183 11.06 7.38 -7.21
C ASN A 183 11.87 8.66 -7.05
N ILE A 184 12.10 9.06 -5.81
CA ILE A 184 12.82 10.28 -5.43
C ILE A 184 14.21 9.87 -4.96
N SER A 185 15.24 10.51 -5.48
CA SER A 185 16.61 10.24 -5.02
C SER A 185 16.74 10.60 -3.55
N ARG A 186 17.22 9.68 -2.74
CA ARG A 186 17.54 9.95 -1.33
C ARG A 186 18.63 11.01 -1.15
N ASP A 187 19.45 11.21 -2.19
CA ASP A 187 20.55 12.16 -2.23
C ASP A 187 20.12 13.52 -2.81
N SER A 188 18.80 13.73 -3.08
CA SER A 188 18.26 15.03 -3.52
C SER A 188 18.58 16.11 -2.52
N MET A 189 19.18 17.20 -3.00
CA MET A 189 19.51 18.37 -2.18
C MET A 189 18.28 19.22 -1.95
N VAL A 190 17.82 19.26 -0.72
CA VAL A 190 16.58 19.95 -0.30
C VAL A 190 16.82 20.75 0.99
N PRO A 191 16.00 21.74 1.31
CA PRO A 191 15.96 22.31 2.65
C PRO A 191 15.61 21.23 3.68
N VAL A 192 16.49 21.00 4.64
CA VAL A 192 16.32 20.02 5.73
C VAL A 192 16.19 20.77 7.05
N HIS A 193 15.16 20.49 7.80
CA HIS A 193 14.93 21.04 9.14
C HIS A 193 15.90 20.40 10.13
N VAL A 194 16.85 21.18 10.62
CA VAL A 194 17.86 20.74 11.60
C VAL A 194 17.37 21.01 13.02
N TYR A 195 17.41 19.99 13.87
CA TYR A 195 17.02 20.09 15.27
C TYR A 195 18.20 19.80 16.21
N ALA A 196 18.25 20.53 17.31
CA ALA A 196 19.20 20.29 18.41
C ALA A 196 18.86 19.01 19.18
N THR A 197 19.78 18.56 20.02
CA THR A 197 19.61 17.33 20.83
C THR A 197 18.46 17.39 21.84
N ASP A 198 17.97 18.56 22.16
CA ASP A 198 16.80 18.79 23.01
C ASP A 198 15.48 18.86 22.21
N GLY A 199 15.56 18.73 20.86
CA GLY A 199 14.41 18.78 19.97
C GLY A 199 14.01 20.20 19.55
N SER A 200 14.75 21.24 19.90
CA SER A 200 14.48 22.60 19.43
C SER A 200 14.95 22.76 17.99
N PHE A 201 14.16 23.47 17.17
CA PHE A 201 14.55 23.83 15.81
C PHE A 201 15.79 24.76 15.84
N VAL A 202 16.74 24.50 14.96
CA VAL A 202 17.97 25.28 14.84
C VAL A 202 17.96 26.13 13.59
N GLU A 203 17.88 25.52 12.43
CA GLU A 203 17.94 26.18 11.13
C GLU A 203 17.47 25.23 10.00
N ASP A 204 17.20 25.80 8.85
CA ASP A 204 17.09 25.05 7.60
C ASP A 204 18.45 24.99 6.92
N ARG A 205 18.81 23.81 6.45
CA ARG A 205 20.07 23.58 5.76
C ARG A 205 19.85 22.77 4.49
N THR A 206 20.44 23.19 3.39
CA THR A 206 20.42 22.37 2.16
C THR A 206 21.29 21.14 2.35
N GLU A 207 20.66 19.99 2.49
CA GLU A 207 21.28 18.68 2.71
C GLU A 207 20.53 17.60 1.92
N GLN A 208 21.06 16.36 1.93
CA GLN A 208 20.40 15.22 1.28
C GLN A 208 19.06 14.93 1.96
N LEU A 209 18.02 14.69 1.17
CA LEU A 209 16.66 14.37 1.64
C LEU A 209 16.62 13.23 2.68
N ALA A 210 17.46 12.19 2.50
CA ALA A 210 17.55 11.07 3.44
C ALA A 210 17.85 11.49 4.88
N LEU A 211 18.53 12.61 5.08
CA LEU A 211 18.92 13.11 6.41
C LEU A 211 17.75 13.71 7.17
N GLN A 212 16.69 14.16 6.49
CA GLN A 212 15.50 14.70 7.16
C GLN A 212 14.89 13.67 8.12
N TYR A 213 14.88 12.39 7.74
CA TYR A 213 14.42 11.31 8.64
C TYR A 213 15.23 11.25 9.93
N ALA A 214 16.56 11.47 9.85
CA ALA A 214 17.45 11.37 11.00
C ALA A 214 17.19 12.44 12.07
N TYR A 215 16.68 13.62 11.69
CA TYR A 215 16.40 14.71 12.60
C TYR A 215 15.13 14.53 13.41
N GLY A 216 14.29 13.57 13.11
CA GLY A 216 13.12 13.20 13.90
C GLY A 216 13.43 12.22 15.04
N ASN A 217 12.44 11.41 15.37
CA ASN A 217 12.50 10.43 16.47
C ASN A 217 12.66 8.97 16.02
N GLY A 218 12.98 8.73 14.75
CA GLY A 218 13.04 7.40 14.15
C GLY A 218 11.67 6.76 13.91
N ARG A 219 10.57 7.44 14.22
CA ARG A 219 9.21 6.94 14.04
C ARG A 219 8.32 8.02 13.40
N ASP A 220 7.15 8.26 13.98
CA ASP A 220 6.12 9.13 13.41
C ASP A 220 6.63 10.54 13.09
N TRP A 221 7.38 11.15 14.01
CA TRP A 221 7.93 12.49 13.74
C TRP A 221 8.96 12.49 12.61
N SER A 222 9.82 11.46 12.51
CA SER A 222 10.73 11.33 11.36
C SER A 222 9.98 11.18 10.03
N CYS A 223 8.88 10.44 10.03
CA CYS A 223 8.05 10.28 8.84
C CYS A 223 7.33 11.58 8.47
N GLN A 224 6.82 12.33 9.45
CA GLN A 224 6.18 13.64 9.23
C GLN A 224 7.17 14.66 8.64
N LEU A 225 8.40 14.71 9.15
CA LEU A 225 9.45 15.55 8.56
C LEU A 225 9.77 15.14 7.11
N MET A 226 9.73 13.85 6.80
CA MET A 226 9.89 13.37 5.42
C MET A 226 8.69 13.73 4.53
N GLU A 227 7.45 13.66 5.06
CA GLU A 227 6.26 14.11 4.33
C GLU A 227 6.38 15.58 3.94
N GLU A 228 6.76 16.44 4.90
CA GLU A 228 6.97 17.87 4.69
C GLU A 228 8.04 18.11 3.62
N ALA A 229 9.24 17.55 3.78
CA ALA A 229 10.34 17.75 2.84
C ALA A 229 10.04 17.20 1.43
N VAL A 230 9.27 16.11 1.30
CA VAL A 230 8.86 15.57 0.00
C VAL A 230 7.74 16.41 -0.61
N SER A 231 6.78 16.88 0.17
CA SER A 231 5.74 17.80 -0.27
C SER A 231 6.37 19.08 -0.83
N ASP A 232 7.29 19.69 -0.09
CA ASP A 232 7.99 20.92 -0.50
C ASP A 232 8.79 20.71 -1.79
N LEU A 233 9.54 19.61 -1.91
CA LEU A 233 10.26 19.26 -3.14
C LEU A 233 9.31 19.14 -4.35
N LEU A 234 8.09 18.71 -4.13
CA LEU A 234 7.07 18.49 -5.17
C LEU A 234 6.04 19.63 -5.22
N TYR A 235 6.47 20.87 -5.00
CA TYR A 235 5.65 22.09 -5.07
C TYR A 235 4.43 22.09 -4.13
N GLY A 236 4.58 21.53 -2.93
CA GLY A 236 3.50 21.50 -1.94
C GLY A 236 2.41 20.47 -2.20
N LEU A 237 2.65 19.43 -3.02
CA LEU A 237 1.67 18.39 -3.30
C LEU A 237 1.16 17.74 -2.02
N PRO A 238 -0.16 17.55 -1.86
CA PRO A 238 -0.73 16.91 -0.69
C PRO A 238 -0.29 15.45 -0.58
N ILE A 239 0.17 15.04 0.62
CA ILE A 239 0.49 13.66 0.96
C ILE A 239 -0.54 13.15 1.96
N HIS A 240 -1.24 12.08 1.63
CA HIS A 240 -2.40 11.57 2.37
C HIS A 240 -2.03 10.56 3.46
N GLY A 241 -0.75 10.20 3.53
CA GLY A 241 -0.22 9.33 4.55
C GLY A 241 1.13 8.73 4.18
N TYR A 242 1.76 8.10 5.15
CA TYR A 242 3.07 7.48 4.98
C TYR A 242 3.10 6.02 5.46
N CYS A 243 4.05 5.28 4.89
CA CYS A 243 4.41 3.94 5.32
C CYS A 243 5.94 3.78 5.26
N ALA A 244 6.59 3.76 6.42
CA ALA A 244 8.01 3.48 6.56
C ALA A 244 8.23 2.03 6.95
N LEU A 245 9.03 1.31 6.18
CA LEU A 245 9.34 -0.10 6.38
C LEU A 245 10.83 -0.31 6.63
N SER A 246 11.17 -1.19 7.57
CA SER A 246 12.56 -1.64 7.71
C SER A 246 12.96 -2.58 6.58
N MET A 247 14.24 -2.65 6.26
CA MET A 247 14.74 -3.54 5.21
C MET A 247 14.40 -5.03 5.45
N ASN A 248 14.28 -5.46 6.71
CA ASN A 248 13.91 -6.84 7.04
C ASN A 248 12.45 -7.18 6.71
N SER A 249 11.57 -6.20 6.62
CA SER A 249 10.17 -6.43 6.26
C SER A 249 9.99 -6.97 4.83
N ILE A 250 10.98 -6.76 3.95
CA ILE A 250 10.93 -7.22 2.55
C ILE A 250 10.78 -8.73 2.48
N ALA A 251 11.56 -9.48 3.25
CA ALA A 251 11.50 -10.93 3.28
C ALA A 251 10.13 -11.44 3.77
N ASP A 252 9.64 -10.87 4.86
CA ASP A 252 8.38 -11.27 5.47
C ASP A 252 7.17 -10.93 4.58
N LEU A 253 7.15 -9.72 3.99
CA LEU A 253 6.08 -9.31 3.07
C LEU A 253 6.09 -10.10 1.77
N ASN A 254 7.28 -10.38 1.23
CA ASN A 254 7.44 -11.25 0.07
C ASN A 254 6.84 -12.65 0.31
N ASP A 255 7.12 -13.23 1.47
CA ASP A 255 6.61 -14.55 1.81
C ASP A 255 5.11 -14.55 2.10
N ALA A 256 4.60 -13.46 2.66
CA ALA A 256 3.16 -13.30 2.94
C ALA A 256 2.30 -13.24 1.66
N VAL A 257 2.82 -12.69 0.55
CA VAL A 257 2.14 -12.75 -0.76
C VAL A 257 2.33 -14.09 -1.49
N GLY A 258 3.03 -15.06 -0.87
CA GLY A 258 3.31 -16.35 -1.48
C GLY A 258 4.61 -16.40 -2.30
N GLY A 259 5.48 -15.38 -2.17
CA GLY A 259 6.73 -15.23 -2.92
C GLY A 259 6.55 -14.53 -4.26
N VAL A 260 7.51 -13.72 -4.64
CA VAL A 260 7.50 -12.94 -5.88
C VAL A 260 8.34 -13.61 -6.94
N THR A 261 7.77 -13.83 -8.13
CA THR A 261 8.46 -14.48 -9.24
C THR A 261 9.07 -13.44 -10.17
N VAL A 262 10.38 -13.53 -10.40
CA VAL A 262 11.16 -12.62 -11.23
C VAL A 262 12.15 -13.37 -12.10
N THR A 263 12.61 -12.71 -13.17
CA THR A 263 13.77 -13.19 -13.94
C THR A 263 15.05 -12.58 -13.36
N VAL A 264 16.03 -13.40 -13.08
CA VAL A 264 17.32 -12.97 -12.51
C VAL A 264 18.14 -12.26 -13.59
N PRO A 265 18.51 -10.99 -13.39
CA PRO A 265 19.36 -10.29 -14.34
C PRO A 265 20.84 -10.72 -14.20
N GLU A 266 21.60 -10.57 -15.29
CA GLU A 266 22.99 -11.03 -15.39
C GLU A 266 23.88 -10.41 -14.30
N GLU A 267 23.75 -9.12 -14.06
CA GLU A 267 24.58 -8.39 -13.08
C GLU A 267 24.38 -8.90 -11.64
N LEU A 268 23.16 -9.36 -11.29
CA LEU A 268 22.92 -9.91 -9.96
C LEU A 268 23.51 -11.33 -9.82
N ALA A 269 23.41 -12.13 -10.87
CA ALA A 269 24.01 -13.45 -10.89
C ALA A 269 25.56 -13.38 -10.82
N GLU A 270 26.17 -12.40 -11.49
CA GLU A 270 27.60 -12.12 -11.37
C GLU A 270 28.00 -11.67 -9.95
N LEU A 271 27.16 -10.82 -9.33
CA LEU A 271 27.38 -10.32 -7.98
C LEU A 271 27.21 -11.42 -6.91
N LYS A 272 26.23 -12.30 -7.09
CA LYS A 272 25.83 -13.35 -6.14
C LYS A 272 25.69 -14.72 -6.81
N PRO A 273 26.77 -15.26 -7.38
CA PRO A 273 26.70 -16.50 -8.18
C PRO A 273 26.34 -17.76 -7.37
N LYS A 274 26.35 -17.67 -6.04
CA LYS A 274 25.89 -18.75 -5.15
C LYS A 274 24.38 -18.74 -4.90
N LEU A 275 23.73 -17.62 -5.16
CA LEU A 275 22.30 -17.40 -4.88
C LEU A 275 21.47 -17.34 -6.15
N PHE A 276 22.03 -16.84 -7.26
CA PHE A 276 21.30 -16.52 -8.46
C PHE A 276 22.00 -17.03 -9.72
N THR A 277 21.21 -17.49 -10.70
CA THR A 277 21.65 -17.88 -12.04
C THR A 277 21.05 -16.90 -13.05
N ALA A 278 21.87 -16.33 -13.93
CA ALA A 278 21.41 -15.37 -14.95
C ALA A 278 20.34 -15.95 -15.86
N GLY A 279 19.26 -15.19 -16.10
CA GLY A 279 18.14 -15.58 -16.94
C GLY A 279 17.19 -16.61 -16.32
N GLU A 280 17.46 -17.12 -15.14
CA GLU A 280 16.57 -18.04 -14.43
C GLU A 280 15.31 -17.29 -13.95
N VAL A 281 14.14 -17.93 -14.09
CA VAL A 281 12.89 -17.47 -13.51
C VAL A 281 12.74 -18.12 -12.13
N VAL A 282 12.81 -17.31 -11.07
CA VAL A 282 12.78 -17.78 -9.70
C VAL A 282 11.63 -17.17 -8.92
N THR A 283 11.02 -17.95 -8.03
CA THR A 283 10.12 -17.40 -6.99
C THR A 283 10.96 -17.10 -5.76
N LEU A 284 11.17 -15.83 -5.49
CA LEU A 284 11.93 -15.35 -4.34
C LEU A 284 11.25 -15.75 -3.04
N ARG A 285 12.04 -16.19 -2.04
CA ARG A 285 11.60 -16.54 -0.69
C ARG A 285 12.56 -15.99 0.34
N GLY A 286 12.02 -15.47 1.45
CA GLY A 286 12.81 -14.97 2.57
C GLY A 286 13.91 -14.01 2.13
N GLU A 287 15.14 -14.25 2.58
CA GLU A 287 16.32 -13.44 2.30
C GLU A 287 16.66 -13.30 0.81
N LEU A 288 16.20 -14.20 -0.07
CA LEU A 288 16.43 -14.04 -1.50
C LEU A 288 15.72 -12.80 -2.06
N ALA A 289 14.54 -12.45 -1.53
CA ALA A 289 13.85 -11.21 -1.91
C ALA A 289 14.64 -9.98 -1.47
N TYR A 290 15.17 -9.99 -0.24
CA TYR A 290 16.06 -8.93 0.25
C TYR A 290 17.29 -8.78 -0.65
N HIS A 291 18.01 -9.85 -0.93
CA HIS A 291 19.20 -9.83 -1.80
C HIS A 291 18.88 -9.32 -3.20
N PHE A 292 17.73 -9.67 -3.76
CA PHE A 292 17.33 -9.24 -5.09
C PHE A 292 17.18 -7.72 -5.18
N VAL A 293 16.57 -7.06 -4.20
CA VAL A 293 16.28 -5.62 -4.22
C VAL A 293 17.40 -4.77 -3.62
N HIS A 294 18.24 -5.32 -2.72
CA HIS A 294 19.20 -4.56 -1.93
C HIS A 294 20.61 -4.60 -2.51
N ASP A 295 21.08 -5.78 -2.96
CA ASP A 295 22.51 -6.00 -3.23
C ASP A 295 23.02 -5.17 -4.43
N ARG A 296 24.20 -4.60 -4.25
CA ARG A 296 24.95 -3.87 -5.29
C ARG A 296 26.44 -4.10 -5.15
N ALA A 297 27.20 -3.82 -6.22
CA ALA A 297 28.65 -3.87 -6.19
C ALA A 297 29.22 -2.71 -5.35
N TYR A 298 29.85 -3.02 -4.23
CA TYR A 298 30.42 -2.01 -3.32
C TYR A 298 31.68 -1.31 -3.85
N LYS A 299 32.31 -1.84 -4.88
CA LYS A 299 33.65 -1.37 -5.33
C LYS A 299 33.63 -0.21 -6.32
N SER A 300 32.46 0.21 -6.77
CA SER A 300 32.33 1.39 -7.59
C SER A 300 31.27 2.29 -6.95
N ALA A 301 31.67 3.49 -6.58
CA ALA A 301 30.74 4.62 -6.46
C ALA A 301 30.10 4.90 -7.84
N ASP A 302 29.85 3.84 -8.61
CA ASP A 302 29.48 3.86 -10.00
C ASP A 302 27.96 3.95 -10.08
N PHE A 303 27.51 5.04 -10.67
CA PHE A 303 26.13 5.29 -11.06
C PHE A 303 25.48 4.09 -11.74
N ALA A 304 26.23 3.39 -12.62
CA ALA A 304 25.76 2.20 -13.31
C ALA A 304 25.30 1.10 -12.36
N SER A 305 25.98 0.92 -11.22
CA SER A 305 25.59 -0.07 -10.21
C SER A 305 24.29 0.32 -9.48
N ASN A 306 24.09 1.63 -9.21
CA ASN A 306 22.86 2.11 -8.60
C ASN A 306 21.67 2.00 -9.55
N ASN A 307 21.84 2.36 -10.81
CA ASN A 307 20.80 2.26 -11.84
C ASN A 307 20.36 0.81 -12.06
N LYS A 308 21.30 -0.16 -12.03
CA LYS A 308 20.98 -1.60 -12.09
C LYS A 308 20.14 -2.04 -10.88
N ARG A 309 20.48 -1.56 -9.68
CA ARG A 309 19.67 -1.83 -8.48
C ARG A 309 18.26 -1.24 -8.59
N ILE A 310 18.12 0.01 -9.02
CA ILE A 310 16.84 0.66 -9.25
C ILE A 310 16.01 -0.12 -10.27
N ALA A 311 16.59 -0.58 -11.36
CA ALA A 311 15.91 -1.41 -12.36
C ALA A 311 15.37 -2.71 -11.76
N ARG A 312 16.13 -3.39 -10.89
CA ARG A 312 15.66 -4.58 -10.17
C ARG A 312 14.54 -4.25 -9.18
N GLN A 313 14.66 -3.14 -8.46
CA GLN A 313 13.60 -2.68 -7.55
C GLN A 313 12.30 -2.42 -8.29
N LYS A 314 12.34 -1.77 -9.47
CA LYS A 314 11.19 -1.57 -10.34
C LYS A 314 10.58 -2.91 -10.79
N THR A 315 11.41 -3.84 -11.25
CA THR A 315 10.97 -5.19 -11.65
C THR A 315 10.28 -5.93 -10.50
N TYR A 316 10.89 -5.87 -9.31
CA TYR A 316 10.33 -6.49 -8.11
C TYR A 316 9.00 -5.84 -7.70
N ALA A 317 8.91 -4.51 -7.71
CA ALA A 317 7.69 -3.79 -7.33
C ALA A 317 6.50 -4.17 -8.23
N VAL A 318 6.70 -4.22 -9.56
CA VAL A 318 5.67 -4.67 -10.50
C VAL A 318 5.25 -6.11 -10.22
N ALA A 319 6.21 -7.01 -10.04
CA ALA A 319 5.92 -8.41 -9.77
C ALA A 319 5.23 -8.60 -8.41
N PHE A 320 5.63 -7.86 -7.37
CA PHE A 320 5.00 -7.88 -6.03
C PHE A 320 3.54 -7.42 -6.08
N VAL A 321 3.25 -6.27 -6.72
CA VAL A 321 1.88 -5.75 -6.84
C VAL A 321 1.00 -6.72 -7.62
N ASN A 322 1.51 -7.31 -8.70
CA ASN A 322 0.76 -8.31 -9.48
C ASN A 322 0.50 -9.58 -8.66
N GLN A 323 1.48 -10.05 -7.88
CA GLN A 323 1.33 -11.19 -6.98
C GLN A 323 0.31 -10.89 -5.88
N LEU A 324 0.34 -9.69 -5.29
CA LEU A 324 -0.64 -9.23 -4.30
C LEU A 324 -2.05 -9.22 -4.89
N LYS A 325 -2.23 -8.64 -6.07
CA LYS A 325 -3.53 -8.59 -6.77
C LYS A 325 -4.07 -9.99 -7.06
N GLN A 326 -3.21 -10.92 -7.48
CA GLN A 326 -3.61 -12.31 -7.69
C GLN A 326 -3.98 -12.99 -6.37
N GLY A 327 -3.16 -12.85 -5.33
CA GLY A 327 -3.43 -13.42 -4.01
C GLY A 327 -4.72 -12.91 -3.40
N MET A 328 -5.07 -11.62 -3.60
CA MET A 328 -6.34 -11.06 -3.14
C MET A 328 -7.58 -11.65 -3.83
N LYS A 329 -7.47 -12.14 -5.07
CA LYS A 329 -8.57 -12.84 -5.75
C LYS A 329 -8.85 -14.20 -5.10
N GLU A 330 -7.85 -14.82 -4.52
CA GLU A 330 -7.94 -16.12 -3.83
C GLU A 330 -8.27 -15.94 -2.34
N ASP A 331 -7.73 -14.90 -1.71
CA ASP A 331 -7.89 -14.60 -0.29
C ASP A 331 -8.05 -13.09 -0.06
N MET A 332 -9.29 -12.64 0.07
CA MET A 332 -9.64 -11.24 0.35
C MET A 332 -9.14 -10.74 1.72
N THR A 333 -8.64 -11.62 2.59
CA THR A 333 -8.04 -11.25 3.89
C THR A 333 -6.54 -10.95 3.78
N LEU A 334 -5.94 -11.13 2.61
CA LEU A 334 -4.51 -10.93 2.39
C LEU A 334 -4.01 -9.52 2.80
N PRO A 335 -4.71 -8.39 2.53
CA PRO A 335 -4.30 -7.08 3.02
C PRO A 335 -4.16 -7.00 4.54
N VAL A 336 -5.09 -7.61 5.27
CA VAL A 336 -5.05 -7.68 6.74
C VAL A 336 -3.83 -8.47 7.21
N LYS A 337 -3.55 -9.60 6.57
CA LYS A 337 -2.37 -10.43 6.89
C LYS A 337 -1.06 -9.69 6.62
N LEU A 338 -0.97 -8.97 5.49
CA LEU A 338 0.19 -8.15 5.15
C LEU A 338 0.41 -7.04 6.17
N TYR A 339 -0.64 -6.30 6.53
CA TYR A 339 -0.58 -5.25 7.53
C TYR A 339 -0.06 -5.80 8.88
N GLN A 340 -0.63 -6.91 9.36
CA GLN A 340 -0.20 -7.56 10.60
C GLN A 340 1.24 -8.11 10.54
N THR A 341 1.68 -8.57 9.38
CA THR A 341 3.06 -9.03 9.15
C THR A 341 4.03 -7.85 9.24
N ALA A 342 3.68 -6.70 8.64
CA ALA A 342 4.52 -5.50 8.63
C ALA A 342 4.54 -4.76 9.98
N GLU A 343 3.49 -4.85 10.79
CA GLU A 343 3.22 -4.00 11.97
C GLU A 343 4.43 -3.84 12.91
N LYS A 344 5.21 -4.90 13.13
CA LYS A 344 6.38 -4.88 14.02
C LYS A 344 7.59 -4.16 13.42
N GLN A 345 7.64 -4.01 12.10
CA GLN A 345 8.75 -3.48 11.33
C GLN A 345 8.35 -2.24 10.52
N MET A 346 7.20 -1.65 10.87
CA MET A 346 6.57 -0.56 10.16
C MET A 346 6.28 0.62 11.09
N VAL A 347 6.38 1.82 10.53
CA VAL A 347 5.80 3.05 11.09
C VAL A 347 4.90 3.63 10.02
N THR A 348 3.63 3.85 10.33
CA THR A 348 2.67 4.33 9.34
C THR A 348 1.59 5.18 9.98
N SER A 349 1.13 6.20 9.26
CA SER A 349 -0.11 6.94 9.56
C SER A 349 -1.36 6.21 9.06
N ILE A 350 -1.18 5.17 8.23
CA ILE A 350 -2.27 4.42 7.59
C ILE A 350 -2.79 3.38 8.56
N SER A 351 -4.04 3.49 8.95
CA SER A 351 -4.72 2.49 9.79
C SER A 351 -5.09 1.22 8.99
N LEU A 352 -5.44 0.15 9.69
CA LEU A 352 -5.80 -1.12 9.03
C LEU A 352 -6.99 -0.98 8.08
N ASP A 353 -8.02 -0.21 8.43
CA ASP A 353 -9.19 0.03 7.58
C ASP A 353 -8.82 0.86 6.33
N GLN A 354 -7.94 1.85 6.47
CA GLN A 354 -7.38 2.60 5.34
C GLN A 354 -6.54 1.69 4.42
N ALA A 355 -5.70 0.81 4.98
CA ALA A 355 -4.92 -0.15 4.20
C ALA A 355 -5.82 -1.13 3.43
N VAL A 356 -6.88 -1.63 4.06
CA VAL A 356 -7.89 -2.48 3.40
C VAL A 356 -8.61 -1.71 2.29
N TYR A 357 -8.98 -0.44 2.53
CA TYR A 357 -9.55 0.43 1.50
C TYR A 357 -8.60 0.56 0.31
N LEU A 358 -7.37 0.98 0.51
CA LEU A 358 -6.37 1.15 -0.54
C LEU A 358 -6.19 -0.15 -1.37
N CYS A 359 -5.97 -1.27 -0.71
CA CYS A 359 -5.79 -2.55 -1.39
C CYS A 359 -7.03 -2.98 -2.19
N THR A 360 -8.23 -2.79 -1.66
CA THR A 360 -9.46 -3.23 -2.33
C THR A 360 -9.89 -2.31 -3.46
N GLU A 361 -9.70 -0.99 -3.31
CA GLU A 361 -10.04 0.00 -4.35
C GLU A 361 -9.12 -0.13 -5.56
N TYR A 362 -7.82 -0.21 -5.29
CA TYR A 362 -6.81 -0.17 -6.35
C TYR A 362 -6.34 -1.55 -6.83
N MET A 363 -6.96 -2.65 -6.36
CA MET A 363 -6.61 -4.02 -6.82
C MET A 363 -6.77 -4.24 -8.32
N ASN A 364 -7.69 -3.52 -8.95
CA ASN A 364 -7.97 -3.63 -10.38
C ASN A 364 -7.28 -2.54 -11.23
N CYS A 365 -6.54 -1.64 -10.59
CA CYS A 365 -5.81 -0.59 -11.31
C CYS A 365 -4.65 -1.19 -12.11
N SER A 366 -4.29 -0.57 -13.24
CA SER A 366 -3.10 -0.96 -13.99
C SER A 366 -1.84 -0.56 -13.24
N PHE A 367 -0.81 -1.38 -13.33
CA PHE A 367 0.52 -1.09 -12.80
C PHE A 367 1.56 -1.92 -13.54
N ASP A 368 2.47 -1.27 -14.22
CA ASP A 368 3.58 -1.88 -14.95
C ASP A 368 4.85 -0.98 -14.89
N MET A 369 5.85 -1.31 -15.68
CA MET A 369 7.12 -0.56 -15.67
C MET A 369 6.99 0.88 -16.16
N GLU A 370 6.02 1.18 -17.01
CA GLU A 370 5.77 2.52 -17.57
C GLU A 370 5.16 3.46 -16.52
N ASN A 371 4.57 2.89 -15.47
CA ASN A 371 4.02 3.64 -14.34
C ASN A 371 5.06 4.00 -13.26
N ILE A 372 6.36 3.72 -13.48
CA ILE A 372 7.40 4.00 -12.50
C ILE A 372 8.34 5.10 -13.01
N TYR A 373 8.11 6.29 -12.53
CA TYR A 373 8.88 7.48 -12.84
C TYR A 373 10.10 7.61 -11.92
N THR A 374 11.09 8.32 -12.35
CA THR A 374 12.26 8.73 -11.55
C THR A 374 12.47 10.19 -11.82
N ILE A 375 12.63 10.99 -10.78
CA ILE A 375 12.93 12.42 -10.93
C ILE A 375 14.31 12.55 -11.57
N ASP A 376 14.40 13.34 -12.63
CA ASP A 376 15.64 13.63 -13.32
C ASP A 376 16.45 14.70 -12.59
N GLY A 377 17.76 14.70 -12.82
CA GLY A 377 18.67 15.64 -12.18
C GLY A 377 20.12 15.30 -12.44
N GLU A 378 20.99 16.15 -11.95
CA GLU A 378 22.44 16.02 -12.09
C GLU A 378 23.07 15.58 -10.76
N VAL A 379 24.01 14.65 -10.86
CA VAL A 379 24.80 14.26 -9.70
C VAL A 379 26.13 14.94 -9.73
N THR A 380 26.42 15.64 -8.68
CA THR A 380 27.74 16.26 -8.42
C THR A 380 28.38 15.61 -7.20
N MET A 381 29.70 15.73 -7.10
CA MET A 381 30.44 15.32 -5.90
C MET A 381 30.61 16.52 -5.00
N GLY A 382 29.91 16.52 -3.88
CA GLY A 382 30.15 17.46 -2.80
C GLY A 382 31.48 17.16 -2.06
N GLU A 383 31.70 17.84 -0.95
CA GLU A 383 32.94 17.67 -0.17
C GLU A 383 33.11 16.23 0.37
N LYS A 384 32.03 15.53 0.67
CA LYS A 384 32.05 14.22 1.32
C LYS A 384 31.17 13.18 0.66
N TYR A 385 30.05 13.58 0.06
CA TYR A 385 29.01 12.71 -0.45
C TYR A 385 28.59 13.15 -1.87
N ALA A 386 27.94 12.24 -2.59
CA ALA A 386 27.26 12.59 -3.84
C ALA A 386 26.04 13.47 -3.53
N GLU A 387 25.83 14.50 -4.32
CA GLU A 387 24.71 15.44 -4.24
C GLU A 387 23.89 15.29 -5.51
N PHE A 388 22.59 15.11 -5.38
CA PHE A 388 21.67 15.03 -6.50
C PHE A 388 20.89 16.34 -6.60
N ASN A 389 21.18 17.11 -7.62
CA ASN A 389 20.50 18.36 -7.92
C ASN A 389 19.36 18.04 -8.89
N VAL A 390 18.14 18.19 -8.43
CA VAL A 390 16.93 17.93 -9.23
C VAL A 390 16.87 18.92 -10.39
N ASP A 391 16.53 18.44 -11.58
CA ASP A 391 16.21 19.27 -12.72
C ASP A 391 14.78 19.78 -12.57
N ASP A 392 14.66 21.08 -12.27
CA ASP A 392 13.39 21.71 -11.94
C ASP A 392 12.41 21.76 -13.12
N ASP A 393 12.91 21.84 -14.36
CA ASP A 393 12.04 21.86 -15.55
C ASP A 393 11.42 20.50 -15.81
N THR A 394 12.21 19.43 -15.71
CA THR A 394 11.70 18.07 -15.87
C THR A 394 10.81 17.67 -14.71
N LEU A 395 11.10 18.09 -13.47
CA LEU A 395 10.25 17.90 -12.31
C LEU A 395 8.91 18.59 -12.49
N TYR A 396 8.92 19.88 -12.89
CA TYR A 396 7.71 20.66 -13.13
C TYR A 396 6.80 19.94 -14.15
N GLN A 397 7.39 19.51 -15.28
CA GLN A 397 6.64 18.80 -16.32
C GLN A 397 6.08 17.45 -15.80
N LEU A 398 6.85 16.68 -15.02
CA LEU A 398 6.39 15.42 -14.42
C LEU A 398 5.19 15.66 -13.51
N ILE A 399 5.24 16.70 -12.67
CA ILE A 399 4.14 17.05 -11.77
C ILE A 399 2.91 17.47 -12.58
N LEU A 400 3.09 18.27 -13.61
CA LEU A 400 2.00 18.70 -14.48
C LEU A 400 1.33 17.51 -15.15
N ASP A 401 2.09 16.57 -15.70
CA ASP A 401 1.56 15.40 -16.42
C ASP A 401 0.80 14.43 -15.50
N ILE A 402 1.27 14.26 -14.27
CA ILE A 402 0.67 13.30 -13.35
C ILE A 402 -0.50 13.89 -12.58
N PHE A 403 -0.35 15.11 -12.04
CA PHE A 403 -1.28 15.68 -11.05
C PHE A 403 -2.28 16.67 -11.62
N TYR A 404 -2.11 17.08 -12.85
CA TYR A 404 -2.98 18.08 -13.48
C TYR A 404 -3.59 17.55 -14.78
N GLU A 405 -4.68 18.14 -15.18
CA GLU A 405 -5.31 17.93 -16.49
C GLU A 405 -5.54 19.26 -17.20
N GLU A 406 -5.32 19.30 -18.51
CA GLU A 406 -5.58 20.51 -19.32
C GLU A 406 -7.08 20.79 -19.36
N VAL A 407 -7.48 22.01 -19.00
CA VAL A 407 -8.87 22.49 -19.06
C VAL A 407 -8.98 23.63 -20.06
N ASN A 408 -10.10 23.67 -20.80
CA ASN A 408 -10.36 24.67 -21.85
C ASN A 408 -11.03 25.91 -21.27
#